data_b7a29a36476000bc72d18fec779e8a25
#
_entry.id   b7a29a36476000bc72d18fec779e8a25
#
_cell.length_a   1.000
_cell.length_b   1.000
_cell.length_c   1.000
_cell.angle_alpha   90.00
_cell.angle_beta   90.00
_cell.angle_gamma   90.00
#
_symmetry.space_group_name_H-M   'P 1'
#
loop_
_entity.id
_entity.type
_entity.pdbx_description
1 polymer ?
#
loop_
_entity_poly.entity_id
_entity_poly.type
_entity_poly.pdbx_seq_one_letter_code
_entity_poly.pdbx_strand_id
1 'polypeptide(L)'
;MPKRIAVLVTNNFDDQEYLEPVEALRAAQHTICNIELRAGKVVYGLHGGLAVTIDRSIEQISIDDFDALLIPGGESPLALAHDVRVLHFIQAFNQARKTIFSLCDASLLLSEADVLKNRMITSIRAHALRVQYAGATYYDAELVNDNNQLISSRVPNDLPIFIHECLNVLKS
;
A
#
# COMPACT_ATOMS: atom_id res chain seq x y z
N MET A 1 5.90 8.48 -18.58
CA MET A 1 7.20 8.11 -17.96
C MET A 1 7.01 6.94 -17.02
N PRO A 2 7.79 5.87 -17.17
CA PRO A 2 7.71 4.73 -16.25
C PRO A 2 8.08 5.15 -14.82
N LYS A 3 7.33 4.62 -13.87
CA LYS A 3 7.55 4.85 -12.44
C LYS A 3 7.98 3.56 -11.77
N ARG A 4 8.65 3.70 -10.63
CA ARG A 4 9.14 2.59 -9.83
C ARG A 4 8.25 2.46 -8.59
N ILE A 5 7.57 1.33 -8.49
CA ILE A 5 6.57 1.10 -7.44
C ILE A 5 7.09 0.07 -6.45
N ALA A 6 7.20 0.45 -5.19
CA ALA A 6 7.45 -0.48 -4.10
C ALA A 6 6.13 -1.11 -3.66
N VAL A 7 6.12 -2.41 -3.41
CA VAL A 7 4.96 -3.10 -2.84
C VAL A 7 5.39 -3.72 -1.52
N LEU A 8 4.84 -3.23 -0.42
CA LEU A 8 5.05 -3.82 0.90
C LEU A 8 4.06 -4.95 1.10
N VAL A 9 4.55 -6.17 1.19
CA VAL A 9 3.71 -7.37 1.24
C VAL A 9 4.38 -8.49 2.03
N THR A 10 3.61 -9.16 2.88
CA THR A 10 4.02 -10.39 3.56
C THR A 10 2.89 -11.40 3.48
N ASN A 11 3.03 -12.55 4.13
CA ASN A 11 2.05 -13.63 4.07
C ASN A 11 0.63 -13.16 4.42
N ASN A 12 -0.34 -13.83 3.85
CA ASN A 12 -1.77 -13.59 4.05
C ASN A 12 -2.23 -12.21 3.55
N PHE A 13 -1.60 -11.73 2.49
CA PHE A 13 -2.09 -10.56 1.77
C PHE A 13 -3.35 -10.95 0.99
N ASP A 14 -4.19 -9.98 0.68
CA ASP A 14 -5.35 -10.20 -0.18
C ASP A 14 -4.86 -10.41 -1.61
N ASP A 15 -5.09 -11.61 -2.16
CA ASP A 15 -4.57 -12.02 -3.48
C ASP A 15 -5.01 -11.06 -4.58
N GLN A 16 -6.27 -10.67 -4.59
CA GLN A 16 -6.83 -9.81 -5.61
C GLN A 16 -6.30 -8.37 -5.49
N GLU A 17 -6.16 -7.88 -4.27
CA GLU A 17 -5.64 -6.52 -4.02
C GLU A 17 -4.15 -6.39 -4.33
N TYR A 18 -3.44 -7.50 -4.40
CA TYR A 18 -2.09 -7.51 -4.92
C TYR A 18 -2.08 -7.65 -6.44
N LEU A 19 -2.72 -8.70 -6.94
CA LEU A 19 -2.58 -9.12 -8.34
C LEU A 19 -3.12 -8.10 -9.33
N GLU A 20 -4.33 -7.60 -9.10
CA GLU A 20 -4.98 -6.71 -10.07
C GLU A 20 -4.25 -5.37 -10.22
N PRO A 21 -3.90 -4.66 -9.14
CA PRO A 21 -3.12 -3.43 -9.27
C PRO A 21 -1.73 -3.67 -9.87
N VAL A 22 -1.05 -4.72 -9.44
CA VAL A 22 0.30 -5.01 -9.92
C VAL A 22 0.30 -5.31 -11.43
N GLU A 23 -0.64 -6.13 -11.90
CA GLU A 23 -0.75 -6.41 -13.33
C GLU A 23 -1.05 -5.15 -14.14
N ALA A 24 -1.96 -4.31 -13.65
CA ALA A 24 -2.31 -3.06 -14.33
C ALA A 24 -1.12 -2.09 -14.38
N LEU A 25 -0.37 -1.98 -13.29
CA LEU A 25 0.81 -1.13 -13.25
C LEU A 25 1.90 -1.63 -14.20
N ARG A 26 2.13 -2.93 -14.25
CA ARG A 26 3.09 -3.52 -15.19
C ARG A 26 2.64 -3.32 -16.64
N ALA A 27 1.37 -3.49 -16.91
CA ALA A 27 0.83 -3.26 -18.28
C ALA A 27 1.01 -1.81 -18.73
N ALA A 28 1.03 -0.87 -17.79
CA ALA A 28 1.29 0.55 -18.05
C ALA A 28 2.79 0.89 -18.04
N GLN A 29 3.65 -0.11 -18.05
CA GLN A 29 5.12 0.01 -18.14
C GLN A 29 5.78 0.49 -16.84
N HIS A 30 5.09 0.48 -15.72
CA HIS A 30 5.72 0.75 -14.42
C HIS A 30 6.44 -0.50 -13.91
N THR A 31 7.48 -0.32 -13.11
CA THR A 31 8.22 -1.43 -12.54
C THR A 31 7.76 -1.70 -11.11
N ILE A 32 7.74 -2.97 -10.72
CA ILE A 32 7.28 -3.43 -9.43
C ILE A 32 8.46 -4.03 -8.65
N CYS A 33 8.62 -3.62 -7.41
CA CYS A 33 9.59 -4.21 -6.50
C CYS A 33 8.86 -4.64 -5.23
N ASN A 34 8.78 -5.95 -5.01
CA ASN A 34 8.15 -6.51 -3.81
C ASN A 34 9.13 -6.47 -2.65
N ILE A 35 8.72 -5.87 -1.55
CA ILE A 35 9.59 -5.60 -0.40
C ILE A 35 9.01 -6.23 0.86
N GLU A 36 9.89 -6.89 1.59
CA GLU A 36 9.62 -7.42 2.92
C GLU A 36 10.96 -7.45 3.67
N LEU A 37 11.09 -8.21 4.74
CA LEU A 37 12.30 -8.21 5.57
C LEU A 37 13.45 -8.97 4.94
N ARG A 38 13.19 -9.94 4.05
CA ARG A 38 14.23 -10.74 3.40
C ARG A 38 13.98 -10.93 1.91
N ALA A 39 14.96 -10.56 1.10
CA ALA A 39 14.96 -10.83 -0.33
C ALA A 39 14.99 -12.34 -0.59
N GLY A 40 14.29 -12.77 -1.64
CA GLY A 40 14.21 -14.18 -2.03
C GLY A 40 13.14 -14.99 -1.28
N LYS A 41 12.59 -14.46 -0.20
CA LYS A 41 11.48 -15.09 0.50
C LYS A 41 10.25 -15.13 -0.39
N VAL A 42 9.48 -16.21 -0.31
CA VAL A 42 8.19 -16.31 -1.00
C VAL A 42 7.08 -16.15 0.03
N VAL A 43 6.16 -15.27 -0.25
CA VAL A 43 4.98 -15.03 0.59
C VAL A 43 3.73 -15.45 -0.18
N TYR A 44 2.66 -15.81 0.55
CA TYR A 44 1.47 -16.41 -0.05
C TYR A 44 0.21 -15.65 0.33
N GLY A 45 -0.68 -15.49 -0.64
CA GLY A 45 -1.96 -14.84 -0.44
C GLY A 45 -2.91 -15.62 0.44
N LEU A 46 -3.86 -14.89 1.06
CA LEU A 46 -4.80 -15.42 2.04
C LEU A 46 -5.86 -16.32 1.42
N HIS A 47 -6.33 -16.00 0.22
CA HIS A 47 -7.50 -16.66 -0.37
C HIS A 47 -7.13 -17.74 -1.38
N GLY A 48 -6.25 -17.43 -2.33
CA GLY A 48 -5.87 -18.34 -3.40
C GLY A 48 -4.46 -18.88 -3.29
N GLY A 49 -3.71 -18.47 -2.27
CA GLY A 49 -2.33 -18.90 -2.11
C GLY A 49 -1.40 -18.37 -3.18
N LEU A 50 -1.72 -17.24 -3.79
CA LEU A 50 -0.87 -16.62 -4.80
C LEU A 50 0.54 -16.43 -4.25
N ALA A 51 1.55 -16.98 -4.94
CA ALA A 51 2.94 -16.88 -4.51
C ALA A 51 3.57 -15.58 -5.04
N VAL A 52 4.21 -14.83 -4.15
CA VAL A 52 4.94 -13.61 -4.50
C VAL A 52 6.35 -13.73 -3.95
N THR A 53 7.34 -13.55 -4.84
CA THR A 53 8.75 -13.55 -4.43
C THR A 53 9.15 -12.14 -4.02
N ILE A 54 9.77 -12.02 -2.87
CA ILE A 54 10.28 -10.72 -2.38
C ILE A 54 11.57 -10.39 -3.11
N ASP A 55 11.58 -9.24 -3.77
CA ASP A 55 12.70 -8.80 -4.58
C ASP A 55 13.83 -8.19 -3.75
N ARG A 56 13.49 -7.40 -2.76
CA ARG A 56 14.46 -6.67 -1.96
C ARG A 56 14.07 -6.68 -0.48
N SER A 57 15.07 -6.71 0.38
CA SER A 57 14.85 -6.51 1.80
C SER A 57 14.73 -5.03 2.11
N ILE A 58 13.92 -4.70 3.12
CA ILE A 58 13.69 -3.30 3.53
C ILE A 58 14.98 -2.60 3.98
N GLU A 59 15.98 -3.36 4.41
CA GLU A 59 17.26 -2.81 4.83
C GLU A 59 18.20 -2.48 3.66
N GLN A 60 17.90 -2.99 2.46
CA GLN A 60 18.75 -2.85 1.27
C GLN A 60 18.29 -1.74 0.33
N ILE A 61 17.23 -1.03 0.67
CA ILE A 61 16.61 -0.05 -0.21
C ILE A 61 16.57 1.33 0.44
N SER A 62 16.40 2.32 -0.41
CA SER A 62 16.13 3.71 -0.01
C SER A 62 14.81 4.14 -0.63
N ILE A 63 14.11 5.07 0.02
CA ILE A 63 12.91 5.68 -0.57
C ILE A 63 13.20 6.36 -1.90
N ASP A 64 14.46 6.77 -2.12
CA ASP A 64 14.86 7.39 -3.39
C ASP A 64 14.81 6.41 -4.56
N ASP A 65 14.76 5.11 -4.29
CA ASP A 65 14.65 4.08 -5.31
C ASP A 65 13.24 4.00 -5.91
N PHE A 66 12.25 4.66 -5.30
CA PHE A 66 10.84 4.50 -5.66
C PHE A 66 10.11 5.82 -5.82
N ASP A 67 9.09 5.77 -6.66
CA ASP A 67 8.20 6.91 -6.92
C ASP A 67 6.89 6.79 -6.15
N ALA A 68 6.45 5.56 -5.85
CA ALA A 68 5.21 5.29 -5.11
C ALA A 68 5.30 3.99 -4.33
N LEU A 69 4.40 3.83 -3.36
CA LEU A 69 4.30 2.66 -2.51
C LEU A 69 2.87 2.11 -2.57
N LEU A 70 2.74 0.82 -2.82
CA LEU A 70 1.46 0.11 -2.78
C LEU A 70 1.43 -0.84 -1.58
N ILE A 71 0.34 -0.81 -0.83
CA ILE A 71 0.14 -1.69 0.32
C ILE A 71 -1.17 -2.45 0.15
N PRO A 72 -1.13 -3.72 -0.31
CA PRO A 72 -2.32 -4.57 -0.35
C PRO A 72 -2.85 -4.87 1.05
N GLY A 73 -4.14 -5.16 1.14
CA GLY A 73 -4.79 -5.51 2.40
C GLY A 73 -4.65 -6.98 2.77
N GLY A 74 -5.65 -7.50 3.47
CA GLY A 74 -5.61 -8.81 4.10
C GLY A 74 -4.95 -8.72 5.47
N GLU A 75 -4.30 -9.79 5.91
CA GLU A 75 -3.61 -9.82 7.20
C GLU A 75 -2.17 -9.28 7.13
N SER A 76 -1.65 -9.13 5.92
CA SER A 76 -0.28 -8.67 5.67
C SER A 76 0.04 -7.32 6.35
N PRO A 77 -0.79 -6.26 6.20
CA PRO A 77 -0.48 -4.98 6.82
C PRO A 77 -0.29 -5.06 8.33
N LEU A 78 -1.15 -5.81 9.01
CA LEU A 78 -1.07 -5.93 10.47
C LEU A 78 0.21 -6.66 10.88
N ALA A 79 0.60 -7.70 10.16
CA ALA A 79 1.86 -8.41 10.41
C ALA A 79 3.07 -7.50 10.18
N LEU A 80 3.07 -6.71 9.12
CA LEU A 80 4.15 -5.76 8.82
C LEU A 80 4.26 -4.66 9.88
N ALA A 81 3.16 -4.30 10.52
CA ALA A 81 3.13 -3.24 11.54
C ALA A 81 3.93 -3.57 12.80
N HIS A 82 4.29 -4.84 13.00
CA HIS A 82 5.11 -5.25 14.15
C HIS A 82 6.60 -4.97 13.97
N ASP A 83 7.04 -4.55 12.80
CA ASP A 83 8.46 -4.30 12.55
C ASP A 83 8.73 -2.81 12.38
N VAL A 84 9.57 -2.26 13.23
CA VAL A 84 9.89 -0.84 13.27
C VAL A 84 10.56 -0.36 11.96
N ARG A 85 11.28 -1.24 11.27
CA ARG A 85 11.93 -0.87 10.00
C ARG A 85 10.90 -0.58 8.91
N VAL A 86 9.78 -1.33 8.91
CA VAL A 86 8.66 -1.08 8.01
C VAL A 86 8.02 0.27 8.34
N LEU A 87 7.79 0.54 9.63
CA LEU A 87 7.20 1.81 10.05
C LEU A 87 8.08 3.01 9.65
N HIS A 88 9.38 2.89 9.84
CA HIS A 88 10.33 3.94 9.45
C HIS A 88 10.34 4.18 7.93
N PHE A 89 10.25 3.12 7.14
CA PHE A 89 10.18 3.22 5.69
C PHE A 89 8.94 4.01 5.25
N ILE A 90 7.78 3.68 5.84
CA ILE A 90 6.53 4.38 5.54
C ILE A 90 6.62 5.85 5.98
N GLN A 91 7.18 6.12 7.15
CA GLN A 91 7.37 7.49 7.63
C GLN A 91 8.25 8.30 6.67
N ALA A 92 9.32 7.68 6.16
CA ALA A 92 10.20 8.35 5.20
C ALA A 92 9.47 8.66 3.88
N PHE A 93 8.64 7.75 3.38
CA PHE A 93 7.78 7.97 2.21
C PHE A 93 6.85 9.16 2.42
N ASN A 94 6.22 9.20 3.57
CA ASN A 94 5.29 10.27 3.91
C ASN A 94 5.99 11.62 4.04
N GLN A 95 7.15 11.66 4.69
CA GLN A 95 7.93 12.89 4.84
C GLN A 95 8.43 13.42 3.49
N ALA A 96 8.79 12.53 2.58
CA ALA A 96 9.21 12.89 1.23
C ALA A 96 8.04 13.27 0.32
N ARG A 97 6.81 13.19 0.83
CA ARG A 97 5.57 13.48 0.09
C ARG A 97 5.40 12.62 -1.15
N LYS A 98 5.94 11.41 -1.12
CA LYS A 98 5.75 10.42 -2.17
C LYS A 98 4.39 9.75 -2.02
N THR A 99 3.83 9.33 -3.14
CA THR A 99 2.48 8.76 -3.18
C THR A 99 2.42 7.38 -2.51
N ILE A 100 1.41 7.17 -1.68
CA ILE A 100 1.10 5.88 -1.07
C ILE A 100 -0.28 5.44 -1.54
N PHE A 101 -0.37 4.22 -2.06
CA PHE A 101 -1.61 3.56 -2.46
C PHE A 101 -1.99 2.55 -1.38
N SER A 102 -3.13 2.76 -0.73
CA SER A 102 -3.58 2.00 0.44
C SER A 102 -4.88 1.28 0.16
N LEU A 103 -4.91 -0.03 0.36
CA LEU A 103 -6.09 -0.85 0.15
C LEU A 103 -6.56 -1.50 1.45
N CYS A 104 -7.86 -1.36 1.73
CA CYS A 104 -8.55 -2.13 2.76
C CYS A 104 -7.85 -2.03 4.13
N ASP A 105 -7.25 -3.14 4.60
CA ASP A 105 -6.58 -3.23 5.90
C ASP A 105 -5.23 -2.51 5.97
N ALA A 106 -4.73 -2.00 4.83
CA ALA A 106 -3.47 -1.25 4.82
C ALA A 106 -3.51 -0.04 5.74
N SER A 107 -4.69 0.49 6.00
CA SER A 107 -4.90 1.60 6.94
C SER A 107 -4.40 1.30 8.35
N LEU A 108 -4.40 0.03 8.76
CA LEU A 108 -3.87 -0.37 10.07
C LEU A 108 -2.36 -0.14 10.15
N LEU A 109 -1.66 -0.48 9.08
CA LEU A 109 -0.21 -0.25 8.98
C LEU A 109 0.10 1.25 8.96
N LEU A 110 -0.66 2.03 8.20
CA LEU A 110 -0.49 3.48 8.15
C LEU A 110 -0.79 4.13 9.52
N SER A 111 -1.80 3.62 10.23
CA SER A 111 -2.12 4.09 11.58
C SER A 111 -0.97 3.82 12.54
N GLU A 112 -0.38 2.63 12.49
CA GLU A 112 0.73 2.26 13.36
C GLU A 112 2.00 3.05 13.02
N ALA A 113 2.20 3.38 11.74
CA ALA A 113 3.33 4.19 11.30
C ALA A 113 3.17 5.68 11.65
N ASP A 114 2.02 6.08 12.19
CA ASP A 114 1.73 7.46 12.62
C ASP A 114 1.86 8.48 11.48
N VAL A 115 1.32 8.13 10.30
CA VAL A 115 1.35 8.99 9.11
C VAL A 115 -0.03 9.50 8.70
N LEU A 116 -1.07 9.28 9.52
CA LEU A 116 -2.44 9.61 9.15
C LEU A 116 -2.95 10.94 9.71
N LYS A 117 -2.18 11.61 10.54
CA LYS A 117 -2.62 12.88 11.13
C LYS A 117 -2.93 13.91 10.04
N ASN A 118 -4.14 14.46 10.10
CA ASN A 118 -4.64 15.47 9.15
C ASN A 118 -4.78 14.95 7.71
N ARG A 119 -4.87 13.62 7.53
CA ARG A 119 -5.09 13.02 6.21
C ARG A 119 -6.56 12.70 5.99
N MET A 120 -6.95 12.63 4.72
CA MET A 120 -8.24 12.06 4.31
C MET A 120 -7.99 10.63 3.84
N ILE A 121 -8.82 9.68 4.31
CA ILE A 121 -8.65 8.27 3.99
C ILE A 121 -9.99 7.54 3.94
N THR A 122 -10.04 6.50 3.12
CA THR A 122 -11.01 5.42 3.29
C THR A 122 -10.29 4.10 3.57
N SER A 123 -11.02 3.16 4.11
CA SER A 123 -10.56 1.80 4.38
C SER A 123 -11.78 0.91 4.55
N ILE A 124 -11.56 -0.36 4.82
CA ILE A 124 -12.67 -1.21 5.26
C ILE A 124 -13.31 -0.58 6.50
N ARG A 125 -14.63 -0.58 6.54
CA ARG A 125 -15.42 0.14 7.55
C ARG A 125 -15.06 -0.25 8.98
N ALA A 126 -14.65 -1.50 9.18
CA ALA A 126 -14.25 -1.99 10.50
C ALA A 126 -13.10 -1.20 11.12
N HIS A 127 -12.30 -0.50 10.31
CA HIS A 127 -11.14 0.27 10.79
C HIS A 127 -11.40 1.78 10.87
N ALA A 128 -12.65 2.23 10.66
CA ALA A 128 -12.98 3.65 10.66
C ALA A 128 -12.56 4.35 11.95
N LEU A 129 -12.89 3.77 13.12
CA LEU A 129 -12.52 4.36 14.39
C LEU A 129 -11.00 4.38 14.60
N ARG A 130 -10.32 3.35 14.14
CA ARG A 130 -8.87 3.26 14.30
C ARG A 130 -8.15 4.37 13.53
N VAL A 131 -8.56 4.64 12.30
CA VAL A 131 -7.94 5.71 11.51
C VAL A 131 -8.30 7.09 12.03
N GLN A 132 -9.53 7.27 12.53
CA GLN A 132 -9.94 8.53 13.18
C GLN A 132 -9.12 8.79 14.43
N TYR A 133 -8.88 7.77 15.24
CA TYR A 133 -8.04 7.88 16.42
C TYR A 133 -6.60 8.25 16.05
N ALA A 134 -6.12 7.80 14.90
CA ALA A 134 -4.80 8.16 14.38
C ALA A 134 -4.74 9.58 13.78
N GLY A 135 -5.84 10.31 13.77
CA GLY A 135 -5.90 11.70 13.35
C GLY A 135 -6.41 11.93 11.93
N ALA A 136 -6.88 10.89 11.24
CA ALA A 136 -7.41 11.02 9.89
C ALA A 136 -8.91 11.35 9.90
N THR A 137 -9.38 11.94 8.80
CA THR A 137 -10.80 12.03 8.50
C THR A 137 -11.18 10.84 7.63
N TYR A 138 -12.08 10.01 8.13
CA TYR A 138 -12.55 8.81 7.43
C TYR A 138 -13.75 9.13 6.56
N TYR A 139 -13.73 8.65 5.32
CA TYR A 139 -14.86 8.72 4.40
C TYR A 139 -15.22 7.30 3.95
N ASP A 140 -16.49 6.93 4.08
CA ASP A 140 -16.97 5.65 3.54
C ASP A 140 -17.26 5.84 2.05
N ALA A 141 -16.21 5.79 1.26
CA ALA A 141 -16.26 6.02 -0.18
C ALA A 141 -15.36 4.99 -0.89
N GLU A 142 -15.70 4.66 -2.12
CA GLU A 142 -14.92 3.68 -2.90
C GLU A 142 -13.52 4.20 -3.27
N LEU A 143 -13.31 5.51 -3.22
CA LEU A 143 -12.02 6.12 -3.53
C LEU A 143 -11.87 7.42 -2.76
N VAL A 144 -10.73 7.60 -2.11
CA VAL A 144 -10.32 8.88 -1.54
C VAL A 144 -8.93 9.19 -2.05
N ASN A 145 -8.78 10.36 -2.67
CA ASN A 145 -7.49 10.89 -3.10
C ASN A 145 -7.17 12.11 -2.24
N ASP A 146 -6.21 11.97 -1.34
CA ASP A 146 -5.73 13.07 -0.52
C ASP A 146 -4.49 13.67 -1.17
N ASN A 147 -4.72 14.70 -1.98
CA ASN A 147 -3.67 15.55 -2.54
C ASN A 147 -2.62 14.78 -3.37
N ASN A 148 -3.04 13.71 -4.05
CA ASN A 148 -2.18 12.79 -4.81
C ASN A 148 -1.06 12.15 -3.98
N GLN A 149 -1.12 12.26 -2.66
CA GLN A 149 -0.13 11.69 -1.75
C GLN A 149 -0.65 10.42 -1.07
N LEU A 150 -1.95 10.33 -0.80
CA LEU A 150 -2.55 9.14 -0.23
C LEU A 150 -3.82 8.81 -1.02
N ILE A 151 -3.78 7.69 -1.72
CA ILE A 151 -4.91 7.18 -2.51
C ILE A 151 -5.39 5.91 -1.83
N SER A 152 -6.67 5.84 -1.49
CA SER A 152 -7.19 4.70 -0.73
C SER A 152 -8.53 4.21 -1.25
N SER A 153 -8.80 2.91 -1.05
CA SER A 153 -10.07 2.24 -1.32
C SER A 153 -10.37 1.21 -0.23
N ARG A 154 -11.63 0.73 -0.19
CA ARG A 154 -12.18 -0.01 0.96
C ARG A 154 -12.06 -1.53 0.84
N VAL A 155 -12.46 -2.06 -0.31
CA VAL A 155 -12.70 -3.49 -0.52
C VAL A 155 -12.33 -3.86 -1.95
N PRO A 156 -12.18 -5.17 -2.27
CA PRO A 156 -11.81 -5.58 -3.63
C PRO A 156 -12.75 -5.09 -4.74
N ASN A 157 -14.04 -4.89 -4.44
CA ASN A 157 -14.98 -4.35 -5.42
C ASN A 157 -14.63 -2.93 -5.86
N ASP A 158 -13.84 -2.21 -5.09
CA ASP A 158 -13.40 -0.85 -5.42
C ASP A 158 -12.16 -0.84 -6.33
N LEU A 159 -11.57 -1.99 -6.64
CA LEU A 159 -10.31 -2.07 -7.38
C LEU A 159 -10.35 -1.38 -8.75
N PRO A 160 -11.41 -1.49 -9.57
CA PRO A 160 -11.40 -0.82 -10.86
C PRO A 160 -11.18 0.70 -10.76
N ILE A 161 -11.90 1.37 -9.87
CA ILE A 161 -11.74 2.82 -9.70
C ILE A 161 -10.41 3.16 -9.03
N PHE A 162 -9.97 2.34 -8.09
CA PHE A 162 -8.67 2.51 -7.42
C PHE A 162 -7.52 2.43 -8.44
N ILE A 163 -7.51 1.40 -9.26
CA ILE A 163 -6.47 1.21 -10.28
C ILE A 163 -6.45 2.36 -11.28
N HIS A 164 -7.63 2.79 -11.73
CA HIS A 164 -7.75 3.92 -12.64
C HIS A 164 -7.11 5.18 -12.04
N GLU A 165 -7.38 5.45 -10.76
CA GLU A 165 -6.80 6.62 -10.08
C GLU A 165 -5.29 6.48 -9.87
N CYS A 166 -4.81 5.28 -9.51
CA CYS A 166 -3.37 5.05 -9.38
C CYS A 166 -2.65 5.38 -10.68
N LEU A 167 -3.15 4.87 -11.80
CA LEU A 167 -2.57 5.14 -13.12
C LEU A 167 -2.63 6.63 -13.45
N ASN A 168 -3.72 7.28 -13.10
CA ASN A 168 -3.89 8.72 -13.34
C ASN A 168 -2.87 9.55 -12.54
N VAL A 169 -2.71 9.25 -11.27
CA VAL A 169 -1.75 9.96 -10.40
C VAL A 169 -0.31 9.78 -10.89
N LEU A 170 0.01 8.59 -11.40
CA LEU A 170 1.37 8.28 -11.86
C LEU A 170 1.73 8.94 -13.19
N LYS A 171 0.77 9.52 -13.89
CA LYS A 171 1.05 10.29 -15.13
C LYS A 171 1.71 11.64 -14.87
N SER A 172 1.65 12.11 -13.65
CA SER A 172 2.17 13.43 -13.27
C SER A 172 3.69 13.47 -13.16
#